data_614b3fe53abc41e78295b54216942524
#
_entry.id   614b3fe53abc41e78295b54216942524
#
_cell.length_a   1.000
_cell.length_b   1.000
_cell.length_c   1.000
_cell.angle_alpha   90.00
_cell.angle_beta   90.00
_cell.angle_gamma   90.00
#
_symmetry.space_group_name_H-M   'P 1'
#
loop_
_entity.id
_entity.type
_entity.pdbx_description
1 polymer ?
#
loop_
_entity_poly.entity_id
_entity_poly.type
_entity_poly.pdbx_seq_one_letter_code
_entity_poly.pdbx_strand_id
1 'polypeptide(L)'
;MSELSSKEKAALRNTAQRLKPAILVGKKGITRPLLDEMDKALVADNLVKVAFKADREGIAALVEKLVAKTHSQCVGGVGKRRIFYKDSPDEV
;
A
#
# COMPACT_ATOMS: atom_id res chain seq x y z
N MET A 1 -18.37 -2.04 -2.05
CA MET A 1 -17.21 -1.54 -2.39
C MET A 1 -17.23 -0.12 -2.30
N SER A 2 -16.34 0.43 -1.81
CA SER A 2 -16.39 1.83 -1.66
C SER A 2 -15.26 2.45 -2.43
N GLU A 3 -15.60 3.48 -3.15
CA GLU A 3 -14.61 4.32 -3.75
C GLU A 3 -14.32 5.42 -2.78
N LEU A 4 -13.05 5.64 -2.52
CA LEU A 4 -12.66 6.72 -1.65
C LEU A 4 -12.79 8.04 -2.39
N SER A 5 -13.37 9.04 -1.71
CA SER A 5 -13.43 10.37 -2.23
C SER A 5 -12.04 11.02 -2.14
N SER A 6 -11.86 12.14 -2.84
CA SER A 6 -10.60 12.88 -2.76
C SER A 6 -10.30 13.29 -1.34
N LYS A 7 -11.32 13.64 -0.60
CA LYS A 7 -11.18 14.08 0.79
C LYS A 7 -10.72 12.93 1.67
N GLU A 8 -11.28 11.75 1.45
CA GLU A 8 -10.90 10.57 2.21
C GLU A 8 -9.47 10.17 1.91
N LYS A 9 -9.08 10.22 0.63
CA LYS A 9 -7.71 9.90 0.25
C LYS A 9 -6.73 10.87 0.87
N ALA A 10 -7.08 12.15 0.92
CA ALA A 10 -6.21 13.15 1.53
C ALA A 10 -6.03 12.89 3.02
N ALA A 11 -7.11 12.53 3.71
CA ALA A 11 -7.04 12.22 5.13
C ALA A 11 -6.14 11.02 5.38
N LEU A 12 -6.25 9.99 4.54
CA LEU A 12 -5.42 8.80 4.67
C LEU A 12 -3.95 9.13 4.41
N ARG A 13 -3.67 9.98 3.43
CA ARG A 13 -2.30 10.39 3.15
C ARG A 13 -1.71 11.15 4.33
N ASN A 14 -2.49 12.02 4.95
CA ASN A 14 -2.03 12.77 6.11
C ASN A 14 -1.68 11.83 7.27
N THR A 15 -2.53 10.86 7.52
CA THR A 15 -2.24 9.87 8.55
C THR A 15 -0.97 9.09 8.22
N ALA A 16 -0.83 8.70 6.96
CA ALA A 16 0.30 7.89 6.55
C ALA A 16 1.63 8.64 6.59
N GLN A 17 1.61 9.97 6.50
CA GLN A 17 2.84 10.73 6.60
C GLN A 17 3.54 10.53 7.93
N ARG A 18 2.79 10.20 8.95
CA ARG A 18 3.36 9.97 10.28
C ARG A 18 3.85 8.55 10.45
N LEU A 19 3.51 7.67 9.52
CA LEU A 19 3.92 6.29 9.59
C LEU A 19 5.27 6.10 8.94
N LYS A 20 6.05 5.19 9.50
CA LYS A 20 7.27 4.77 8.85
C LYS A 20 6.92 3.68 7.85
N PRO A 21 7.69 3.57 6.76
CA PRO A 21 7.44 2.48 5.83
C PRO A 21 7.56 1.16 6.56
N ALA A 22 6.51 0.38 6.51
CA ALA A 22 6.49 -0.92 7.19
C ALA A 22 7.08 -2.01 6.30
N ILE A 23 7.09 -1.79 5.00
CA ILE A 23 7.50 -2.80 4.05
C ILE A 23 8.43 -2.15 3.03
N LEU A 24 9.45 -2.90 2.64
CA LEU A 24 10.39 -2.45 1.62
C LEU A 24 10.40 -3.47 0.48
N VAL A 25 10.10 -3.01 -0.72
CA VAL A 25 10.20 -3.84 -1.92
C VAL A 25 11.58 -3.64 -2.49
N GLY A 26 12.43 -4.65 -2.37
CA GLY A 26 13.79 -4.59 -2.84
C GLY A 26 13.94 -5.17 -4.23
N LYS A 27 15.16 -5.60 -4.54
CA LYS A 27 15.50 -6.11 -5.87
C LYS A 27 14.73 -7.36 -6.25
N LYS A 28 14.35 -8.14 -5.28
CA LYS A 28 13.60 -9.38 -5.55
C LYS A 28 12.15 -9.09 -5.93
N GLY A 29 11.73 -7.86 -5.77
CA GLY A 29 10.35 -7.51 -6.10
C GLY A 29 9.38 -8.03 -5.07
N ILE A 30 8.22 -8.48 -5.54
CA ILE A 30 7.16 -8.94 -4.67
C ILE A 30 7.37 -10.42 -4.38
N THR A 31 7.48 -10.75 -3.09
CA THR A 31 7.66 -12.14 -2.66
C THR A 31 6.48 -12.55 -1.80
N ARG A 32 6.36 -13.87 -1.57
CA ARG A 32 5.30 -14.38 -0.72
C ARG A 32 5.37 -13.83 0.70
N PRO A 33 6.52 -13.84 1.36
CA PRO A 33 6.61 -13.25 2.71
C PRO A 33 6.24 -11.78 2.73
N LEU A 34 6.59 -11.04 1.68
CA LEU A 34 6.25 -9.62 1.60
C LEU A 34 4.75 -9.43 1.53
N LEU A 35 4.07 -10.25 0.72
CA LEU A 35 2.62 -10.18 0.62
C LEU A 35 1.95 -10.52 1.94
N ASP A 36 2.47 -11.52 2.65
CA ASP A 36 1.93 -11.89 3.93
C ASP A 36 2.06 -10.75 4.94
N GLU A 37 3.21 -10.07 4.95
CA GLU A 37 3.41 -8.93 5.82
C GLU A 37 2.46 -7.79 5.49
N MET A 38 2.27 -7.54 4.21
CA MET A 38 1.38 -6.47 3.78
C MET A 38 -0.06 -6.78 4.17
N ASP A 39 -0.48 -8.02 3.99
CA ASP A 39 -1.82 -8.42 4.39
C ASP A 39 -2.03 -8.22 5.88
N LYS A 40 -1.05 -8.60 6.68
CA LYS A 40 -1.15 -8.43 8.13
C LYS A 40 -1.28 -6.95 8.50
N ALA A 41 -0.49 -6.10 7.86
CA ALA A 41 -0.55 -4.68 8.14
C ALA A 41 -1.91 -4.10 7.75
N LEU A 42 -2.44 -4.53 6.60
CA LEU A 42 -3.73 -4.04 6.14
C LEU A 42 -4.87 -4.51 7.04
N VAL A 43 -4.78 -5.72 7.55
CA VAL A 43 -5.78 -6.23 8.47
C VAL A 43 -5.73 -5.47 9.79
N ALA A 44 -4.53 -5.18 10.27
CA ALA A 44 -4.37 -4.51 11.56
C ALA A 44 -4.76 -3.04 11.51
N ASP A 45 -4.32 -2.33 10.47
CA ASP A 45 -4.44 -0.87 10.44
C ASP A 45 -5.21 -0.34 9.24
N ASN A 46 -5.60 -1.20 8.31
CA ASN A 46 -6.25 -0.81 7.06
C ASN A 46 -5.37 0.06 6.17
N LEU A 47 -4.16 0.36 6.60
CA LEU A 47 -3.29 1.32 5.93
C LEU A 47 -1.85 0.86 6.08
N VAL A 48 -1.09 0.91 5.01
CA VAL A 48 0.31 0.52 5.06
C VAL A 48 1.11 1.41 4.10
N LYS A 49 2.31 1.75 4.53
CA LYS A 49 3.23 2.54 3.73
C LYS A 49 4.33 1.62 3.24
N VAL A 50 4.55 1.61 1.95
CA VAL A 50 5.53 0.71 1.31
C VAL A 50 6.58 1.55 0.61
N ALA A 51 7.84 1.24 0.84
CA ALA A 51 8.95 1.88 0.16
C ALA A 51 9.44 0.96 -0.95
N PHE A 52 9.89 1.54 -2.04
CA PHE A 52 10.32 0.78 -3.21
C PHE A 52 11.75 1.14 -3.58
N LYS A 53 12.53 0.16 -3.96
CA LYS A 53 13.85 0.36 -4.52
C LYS A 53 13.78 0.13 -6.02
N ALA A 54 13.16 1.07 -6.72
CA ALA A 54 12.97 0.95 -8.16
C ALA A 54 12.81 2.35 -8.71
N ASP A 55 12.88 2.47 -10.03
CA ASP A 55 12.62 3.75 -10.65
C ASP A 55 11.10 3.92 -10.77
N ARG A 56 10.70 5.08 -11.32
CA ARG A 56 9.29 5.42 -11.40
C ARG A 56 8.47 4.37 -12.14
N GLU A 57 8.98 3.88 -13.26
CA GLU A 57 8.27 2.90 -14.04
C GLU A 57 8.17 1.56 -13.31
N GLY A 58 9.26 1.18 -12.65
CA GLY A 58 9.26 -0.04 -11.86
C GLY A 58 8.28 0.03 -10.71
N ILE A 59 8.20 1.18 -10.05
CA ILE A 59 7.26 1.37 -8.96
C ILE A 59 5.83 1.23 -9.47
N ALA A 60 5.52 1.84 -10.61
CA ALA A 60 4.18 1.77 -11.16
C ALA A 60 3.76 0.31 -11.41
N ALA A 61 4.65 -0.47 -11.99
CA ALA A 61 4.35 -1.89 -12.26
C ALA A 61 4.16 -2.66 -10.95
N LEU A 62 5.01 -2.39 -9.96
CA LEU A 62 4.91 -3.09 -8.68
C LEU A 62 3.64 -2.71 -7.93
N VAL A 63 3.24 -1.44 -8.01
CA VAL A 63 2.01 -0.99 -7.38
C VAL A 63 0.82 -1.73 -7.94
N GLU A 64 0.76 -1.88 -9.27
CA GLU A 64 -0.34 -2.60 -9.89
C GLU A 64 -0.42 -4.05 -9.38
N LYS A 65 0.74 -4.69 -9.27
CA LYS A 65 0.76 -6.05 -8.77
C LYS A 65 0.32 -6.14 -7.32
N LEU A 66 0.78 -5.22 -6.49
CA LEU A 66 0.40 -5.23 -5.09
C LEU A 66 -1.09 -5.01 -4.91
N VAL A 67 -1.65 -4.05 -5.66
CA VAL A 67 -3.08 -3.78 -5.59
C VAL A 67 -3.88 -5.02 -5.97
N ALA A 68 -3.46 -5.69 -7.05
CA ALA A 68 -4.17 -6.87 -7.52
C ALA A 68 -4.08 -8.02 -6.53
N LYS A 69 -2.91 -8.22 -5.93
CA LYS A 69 -2.70 -9.38 -5.06
C LYS A 69 -3.24 -9.19 -3.65
N THR A 70 -3.29 -7.96 -3.17
CA THR A 70 -3.77 -7.70 -1.81
C THR A 70 -5.18 -7.13 -1.78
N HIS A 71 -5.73 -6.84 -2.95
CA HIS A 71 -7.07 -6.22 -3.07
C HIS A 71 -7.14 -4.90 -2.31
N SER A 72 -6.04 -4.14 -2.36
CA SER A 72 -5.96 -2.84 -1.72
C SER A 72 -5.99 -1.74 -2.78
N GLN A 73 -6.00 -0.49 -2.33
CA GLN A 73 -5.94 0.67 -3.21
C GLN A 73 -4.69 1.47 -2.89
N CYS A 74 -4.05 2.00 -3.90
CA CYS A 74 -2.97 2.94 -3.70
C CYS A 74 -3.59 4.34 -3.61
N VAL A 75 -3.50 4.95 -2.44
CA VAL A 75 -4.15 6.25 -2.20
C VAL A 75 -3.21 7.43 -2.33
N GLY A 76 -1.94 7.18 -2.59
CA GLY A 76 -0.99 8.26 -2.81
C GLY A 76 0.42 7.82 -2.46
N GLY A 77 1.31 8.80 -2.37
CA GLY A 77 2.69 8.54 -2.02
C GLY A 77 3.57 9.69 -2.44
N VAL A 78 4.80 9.69 -1.93
CA VAL A 78 5.78 10.71 -2.24
C VAL A 78 7.10 10.02 -2.54
N GLY A 79 7.72 10.40 -3.64
CA GLY A 79 9.00 9.84 -4.01
C GLY A 79 8.89 8.35 -4.30
N LYS A 80 9.69 7.56 -3.61
CA LYS A 80 9.70 6.12 -3.81
C LYS A 80 8.85 5.39 -2.78
N ARG A 81 7.88 6.06 -2.20
CA ARG A 81 6.97 5.46 -1.22
C ARG A 81 5.55 5.57 -1.71
N ARG A 82 4.75 4.55 -1.38
CA ARG A 82 3.34 4.55 -1.73
C ARG A 82 2.53 4.10 -0.54
N ILE A 83 1.31 4.59 -0.46
CA ILE A 83 0.41 4.32 0.65
C ILE A 83 -0.72 3.47 0.11
N PHE A 84 -0.99 2.36 0.78
CA PHE A 84 -2.05 1.44 0.38
C PHE A 84 -3.10 1.37 1.46
N TYR A 85 -4.34 1.31 1.03
CA TYR A 85 -5.49 1.23 1.92
C TYR A 85 -6.38 0.08 1.52
N LYS A 86 -6.93 -0.59 2.49
CA LYS A 86 -7.90 -1.66 2.25
C LYS A 86 -8.99 -1.56 3.29
N ASP A 87 -10.25 -1.61 2.82
CA ASP A 87 -11.37 -1.65 3.74
C ASP A 87 -11.26 -2.89 4.61
N SER A 88 -11.83 -2.83 5.79
CA SER A 88 -11.86 -3.99 6.66
C SER A 88 -12.40 -5.18 5.89
N PRO A 89 -11.72 -6.27 5.97
CA PRO A 89 -12.20 -7.44 5.27
C PRO A 89 -13.48 -7.84 5.88
N ASP A 90 -14.16 -8.07 5.73
CA ASP A 90 -15.17 -8.32 6.33
C ASP A 90 -15.43 -9.45 6.40
N GLU A 91 -15.33 -9.68 6.79
CA GLU A 91 -15.53 -10.35 6.99
C GLU A 91 -16.44 -10.74 6.75
N VAL A 92 -16.88 -11.23 6.53
CA VAL A 92 -17.65 -11.58 6.40
C VAL A 92 -18.16 -12.11 6.52
#